data_48a67ff59f374554b334fa56d3cc43ad
#
_entry.id   48a67ff59f374554b334fa56d3cc43ad
#
_cell.length_a   1.000
_cell.length_b   1.000
_cell.length_c   1.000
_cell.angle_alpha   90.00
_cell.angle_beta   90.00
_cell.angle_gamma   90.00
#
_symmetry.space_group_name_H-M   'P 1'
#
loop_
_entity.id
_entity.type
_entity.pdbx_description
1 polymer ?
#
loop_
_entity_poly.entity_id
_entity_poly.type
_entity_poly.pdbx_seq_one_letter_code
_entity_poly.pdbx_strand_id
1 'polypeptide(L)'
;SGKIDRIDTCEDENAVYVKVTDYKTGRKAFDITAFYHGLQMQLPVYLNAALEIERQKHPEKEVLPAGIFYYRIQDPIVKKEETKAEAEQSILKELKLDGLINADENVVEHLERNLSGTSTFYPLRMNKNRTLGSASKALSKENFDTVLAYTKEKEKELKDVMYQGEVAALPYVLDEMTGCDYCGCRDICGFDQRIEGCEYRRLRKYTLEEALNSMKERLGILEEKGEAGE
;
A
#
# COMPACT_ATOMS: atom_id res chain seq x y z
N SER A 1 -14.19 -6.53 -13.75
CA SER A 1 -13.20 -5.73 -14.50
C SER A 1 -12.84 -4.50 -13.70
N GLY A 2 -11.56 -4.16 -13.67
CA GLY A 2 -11.03 -2.98 -13.00
C GLY A 2 -10.31 -2.07 -14.01
N LYS A 3 -10.10 -0.81 -13.63
CA LYS A 3 -9.32 0.15 -14.41
C LYS A 3 -8.17 0.64 -13.54
N ILE A 4 -6.96 0.51 -14.04
CA ILE A 4 -5.74 1.02 -13.40
C ILE A 4 -5.50 2.42 -13.98
N ASP A 5 -5.33 3.42 -13.13
CA ASP A 5 -5.17 4.79 -13.59
C ASP A 5 -3.83 4.97 -14.31
N ARG A 6 -2.74 4.42 -13.74
CA ARG A 6 -1.42 4.52 -14.35
C ARG A 6 -0.51 3.36 -13.96
N ILE A 7 0.11 2.77 -14.98
CA ILE A 7 1.22 1.82 -14.86
C ILE A 7 2.42 2.47 -15.55
N ASP A 8 3.55 2.53 -14.86
CA ASP A 8 4.81 2.91 -15.45
C ASP A 8 5.77 1.73 -15.39
N THR A 9 6.47 1.50 -16.49
CA THR A 9 7.51 0.49 -16.60
C THR A 9 8.84 1.13 -16.99
N CYS A 10 9.92 0.58 -16.45
CA CYS A 10 11.27 0.86 -16.87
C CYS A 10 11.98 -0.47 -17.03
N GLU A 11 12.85 -0.61 -18.01
CA GLU A 11 13.57 -1.85 -18.24
C GLU A 11 15.08 -1.63 -18.44
N ASP A 12 15.83 -2.62 -18.06
CA ASP A 12 17.25 -2.78 -18.41
C ASP A 12 17.45 -4.11 -19.17
N GLU A 13 18.69 -4.55 -19.29
CA GLU A 13 19.03 -5.78 -20.01
C GLU A 13 18.41 -7.04 -19.38
N ASN A 14 18.21 -7.06 -18.05
CA ASN A 14 17.85 -8.24 -17.28
C ASN A 14 16.44 -8.19 -16.69
N ALA A 15 15.91 -7.01 -16.42
CA ALA A 15 14.68 -6.85 -15.66
C ALA A 15 13.74 -5.77 -16.20
N VAL A 16 12.46 -5.90 -15.87
CA VAL A 16 11.40 -4.90 -16.05
C VAL A 16 10.90 -4.48 -14.68
N TYR A 17 10.96 -3.21 -14.39
CA TYR A 17 10.52 -2.60 -13.13
C TYR A 17 9.15 -2.00 -13.30
N VAL A 18 8.20 -2.40 -12.48
CA VAL A 18 6.80 -2.01 -12.61
C VAL A 18 6.33 -1.22 -11.40
N LYS A 19 5.80 -0.02 -11.60
CA LYS A 19 5.10 0.72 -10.56
C LYS A 19 3.67 1.05 -10.96
N VAL A 20 2.80 1.12 -9.97
CA VAL A 20 1.40 1.51 -10.14
C VAL A 20 1.13 2.78 -9.37
N THR A 21 0.43 3.71 -10.00
CA THR A 21 -0.02 4.95 -9.37
C THR A 21 -1.51 5.11 -9.56
N ASP A 22 -2.20 5.42 -8.47
CA ASP A 22 -3.63 5.70 -8.44
C ASP A 22 -3.86 7.15 -8.02
N TYR A 23 -4.68 7.86 -8.78
CA TYR A 23 -4.94 9.28 -8.59
C TYR A 23 -6.08 9.53 -7.60
N LYS A 24 -5.82 10.38 -6.59
CA LYS A 24 -6.81 10.70 -5.55
C LYS A 24 -7.07 12.19 -5.46
N THR A 25 -8.34 12.58 -5.42
CA THR A 25 -8.77 13.98 -5.21
C THR A 25 -8.69 14.40 -3.74
N GLY A 26 -8.67 13.43 -2.79
CA GLY A 26 -8.54 13.67 -1.36
C GLY A 26 -7.16 13.30 -0.81
N ARG A 27 -6.93 13.63 0.47
CA ARG A 27 -5.75 13.16 1.22
C ARG A 27 -5.93 11.68 1.54
N LYS A 28 -5.21 10.83 0.84
CA LYS A 28 -5.15 9.40 1.11
C LYS A 28 -3.69 8.99 1.23
N ALA A 29 -3.34 8.38 2.36
CA ALA A 29 -2.05 7.76 2.58
C ALA A 29 -2.21 6.24 2.56
N PHE A 30 -1.17 5.52 2.15
CA PHE A 30 -1.15 4.08 2.29
C PHE A 30 -0.96 3.72 3.77
N ASP A 31 -1.89 2.93 4.29
CA ASP A 31 -1.92 2.44 5.67
C ASP A 31 -1.83 0.92 5.68
N ILE A 32 -0.77 0.40 6.26
CA ILE A 32 -0.50 -1.03 6.34
C ILE A 32 -1.54 -1.77 7.20
N THR A 33 -2.08 -1.12 8.23
CA THR A 33 -3.16 -1.68 9.04
C THR A 33 -4.44 -1.83 8.21
N ALA A 34 -4.83 -0.77 7.52
CA ALA A 34 -5.99 -0.80 6.64
C ALA A 34 -5.82 -1.85 5.52
N PHE A 35 -4.62 -1.96 4.95
CA PHE A 35 -4.30 -3.00 3.98
C PHE A 35 -4.43 -4.40 4.58
N TYR A 36 -3.82 -4.67 5.74
CA TYR A 36 -3.90 -5.97 6.42
C TYR A 36 -5.35 -6.41 6.66
N HIS A 37 -6.23 -5.48 7.02
CA HIS A 37 -7.65 -5.76 7.20
C HIS A 37 -8.47 -5.81 5.91
N GLY A 38 -7.87 -5.62 4.74
CA GLY A 38 -8.56 -5.66 3.45
C GLY A 38 -9.26 -4.36 3.04
N LEU A 39 -8.98 -3.23 3.72
CA LEU A 39 -9.63 -1.95 3.46
C LEU A 39 -8.90 -1.11 2.38
N GLN A 40 -7.63 -1.40 2.10
CA GLN A 40 -6.82 -0.70 1.10
C GLN A 40 -6.15 -1.67 0.12
N MET A 41 -6.94 -2.53 -0.51
CA MET A 41 -6.44 -3.58 -1.43
C MET A 41 -6.12 -3.07 -2.85
N GLN A 42 -6.67 -1.93 -3.26
CA GLN A 42 -6.64 -1.46 -4.65
C GLN A 42 -5.24 -1.45 -5.27
N LEU A 43 -4.29 -0.78 -4.64
CA LEU A 43 -2.93 -0.64 -5.19
C LEU A 43 -2.17 -1.96 -5.30
N PRO A 44 -2.11 -2.82 -4.26
CA PRO A 44 -1.43 -4.11 -4.36
C PRO A 44 -2.10 -5.07 -5.36
N VAL A 45 -3.43 -5.07 -5.47
CA VAL A 45 -4.16 -5.83 -6.49
C VAL A 45 -3.79 -5.37 -7.90
N TYR A 46 -3.75 -4.07 -8.12
CA TYR A 46 -3.36 -3.49 -9.40
C TYR A 46 -1.91 -3.81 -9.77
N LEU A 47 -1.00 -3.76 -8.78
CA LEU A 47 0.39 -4.13 -9.03
C LEU A 47 0.52 -5.62 -9.37
N ASN A 48 -0.16 -6.52 -8.65
CA ASN A 48 -0.17 -7.94 -8.99
C ASN A 48 -0.64 -8.18 -10.43
N ALA A 49 -1.72 -7.50 -10.87
CA ALA A 49 -2.21 -7.62 -12.23
C ALA A 49 -1.22 -7.04 -13.27
N ALA A 50 -0.60 -5.89 -12.97
CA ALA A 50 0.39 -5.28 -13.83
C ALA A 50 1.64 -6.16 -14.00
N LEU A 51 2.15 -6.74 -12.90
CA LEU A 51 3.27 -7.67 -12.93
C LEU A 51 2.98 -8.91 -13.78
N GLU A 52 1.76 -9.44 -13.70
CA GLU A 52 1.35 -10.60 -14.51
C GLU A 52 1.31 -10.25 -16.00
N ILE A 53 0.78 -9.08 -16.35
CA ILE A 53 0.75 -8.59 -17.74
C ILE A 53 2.17 -8.41 -18.27
N GLU A 54 3.08 -7.82 -17.50
CA GLU A 54 4.46 -7.58 -17.94
C GLU A 54 5.27 -8.88 -18.03
N ARG A 55 5.04 -9.88 -17.17
CA ARG A 55 5.64 -11.21 -17.31
C ARG A 55 5.25 -11.92 -18.60
N GLN A 56 4.01 -11.73 -19.05
CA GLN A 56 3.56 -12.30 -20.33
C GLN A 56 4.19 -11.60 -21.53
N LYS A 57 4.49 -10.29 -21.42
CA LYS A 57 5.15 -9.52 -22.49
C LYS A 57 6.65 -9.75 -22.55
N HIS A 58 7.27 -10.02 -21.42
CA HIS A 58 8.73 -10.15 -21.26
C HIS A 58 9.11 -11.49 -20.61
N PRO A 59 8.85 -12.63 -21.27
CA PRO A 59 9.10 -13.95 -20.70
C PRO A 59 10.59 -14.23 -20.45
N GLU A 60 11.48 -13.46 -21.09
CA GLU A 60 12.94 -13.56 -20.97
C GLU A 60 13.55 -12.71 -19.85
N LYS A 61 12.77 -11.81 -19.25
CA LYS A 61 13.25 -10.88 -18.22
C LYS A 61 12.60 -11.13 -16.86
N GLU A 62 13.33 -10.82 -15.81
CA GLU A 62 12.75 -10.76 -14.47
C GLU A 62 11.81 -9.55 -14.37
N VAL A 63 10.59 -9.75 -13.89
CA VAL A 63 9.62 -8.63 -13.69
C VAL A 63 9.51 -8.34 -12.21
N LEU A 64 9.99 -7.17 -11.82
CA LEU A 64 10.13 -6.74 -10.44
C LEU A 64 9.12 -5.65 -10.07
N PRO A 65 8.49 -5.75 -8.89
CA PRO A 65 7.68 -4.66 -8.36
C PRO A 65 8.59 -3.50 -7.95
N ALA A 66 8.35 -2.30 -8.47
CA ALA A 66 9.09 -1.11 -8.07
C ALA A 66 8.36 -0.34 -6.95
N GLY A 67 7.04 -0.29 -6.99
CA GLY A 67 6.28 0.37 -5.95
C GLY A 67 4.81 0.56 -6.28
N ILE A 68 4.07 0.95 -5.25
CA ILE A 68 2.65 1.30 -5.30
C ILE A 68 2.44 2.67 -4.69
N PHE A 69 1.68 3.54 -5.37
CA PHE A 69 1.58 4.94 -4.97
C PHE A 69 0.16 5.50 -5.11
N TYR A 70 -0.21 6.34 -4.16
CA TYR A 70 -1.24 7.34 -4.32
C TYR A 70 -0.62 8.66 -4.75
N TYR A 71 -1.21 9.31 -5.74
CA TYR A 71 -0.87 10.66 -6.17
C TYR A 71 -2.08 11.59 -5.99
N ARG A 72 -1.85 12.69 -5.26
CA ARG A 72 -2.89 13.68 -5.01
C ARG A 72 -2.96 14.67 -6.17
N ILE A 73 -4.14 14.76 -6.82
CA ILE A 73 -4.40 15.69 -7.94
C ILE A 73 -5.01 17.02 -7.48
N GLN A 74 -4.89 17.40 -6.26
CA GLN A 74 -5.47 18.65 -5.77
C GLN A 74 -4.37 19.72 -5.69
N ASP A 75 -4.68 20.94 -6.16
CA ASP A 75 -3.76 22.07 -6.02
C ASP A 75 -3.51 22.36 -4.54
N PRO A 76 -2.25 22.32 -4.08
CA PRO A 76 -1.91 22.61 -2.70
C PRO A 76 -2.14 24.09 -2.37
N ILE A 77 -2.74 24.35 -1.22
CA ILE A 77 -2.84 25.70 -0.68
C ILE A 77 -1.62 25.93 0.21
N VAL A 78 -0.74 26.87 -0.20
CA VAL A 78 0.44 27.26 0.57
C VAL A 78 0.19 28.54 1.38
N LYS A 79 0.95 28.73 2.44
CA LYS A 79 0.83 29.91 3.30
C LYS A 79 1.27 31.18 2.56
N LYS A 80 0.55 32.29 2.80
CA LYS A 80 0.80 33.58 2.12
C LYS A 80 2.16 34.21 2.45
N GLU A 81 2.78 33.83 3.56
CA GLU A 81 4.02 34.41 4.08
C GLU A 81 5.30 33.79 3.51
N GLU A 82 5.16 32.75 2.68
CA GLU A 82 6.31 32.06 2.08
C GLU A 82 6.85 32.86 0.88
N THR A 83 8.15 32.85 0.73
CA THR A 83 8.79 33.33 -0.51
C THR A 83 8.37 32.42 -1.67
N LYS A 84 8.47 32.90 -2.91
CA LYS A 84 8.13 32.08 -4.09
C LYS A 84 8.85 30.73 -4.09
N ALA A 85 10.14 30.70 -3.73
CA ALA A 85 10.91 29.46 -3.68
C ALA A 85 10.44 28.52 -2.56
N GLU A 86 10.12 29.05 -1.39
CA GLU A 86 9.57 28.27 -0.28
C GLU A 86 8.15 27.74 -0.62
N ALA A 87 7.33 28.57 -1.26
CA ALA A 87 6.01 28.15 -1.74
C ALA A 87 6.12 27.01 -2.77
N GLU A 88 7.03 27.10 -3.73
CA GLU A 88 7.29 26.03 -4.70
C GLU A 88 7.73 24.72 -4.00
N GLN A 89 8.62 24.81 -3.00
CA GLN A 89 9.04 23.64 -2.22
C GLN A 89 7.89 23.04 -1.40
N SER A 90 7.05 23.87 -0.82
CA SER A 90 5.87 23.43 -0.05
C SER A 90 4.86 22.73 -0.97
N ILE A 91 4.63 23.26 -2.17
CA ILE A 91 3.81 22.61 -3.21
C ILE A 91 4.38 21.24 -3.58
N LEU A 92 5.67 21.15 -3.85
CA LEU A 92 6.31 19.87 -4.20
C LEU A 92 6.21 18.83 -3.06
N LYS A 93 6.30 19.25 -1.80
CA LYS A 93 6.10 18.35 -0.65
C LYS A 93 4.68 17.81 -0.56
N GLU A 94 3.67 18.65 -0.84
CA GLU A 94 2.26 18.23 -0.83
C GLU A 94 1.90 17.32 -2.02
N LEU A 95 2.61 17.48 -3.15
CA LEU A 95 2.44 16.65 -4.35
C LEU A 95 3.28 15.37 -4.33
N LYS A 96 4.06 15.15 -3.27
CA LYS A 96 4.87 13.95 -3.12
C LYS A 96 3.98 12.70 -3.13
N LEU A 97 4.43 11.68 -3.86
CA LEU A 97 3.79 10.37 -3.88
C LEU A 97 3.76 9.76 -2.48
N ASP A 98 2.67 9.09 -2.13
CA ASP A 98 2.56 8.31 -0.90
C ASP A 98 2.31 6.84 -1.22
N GLY A 99 3.04 5.93 -0.58
CA GLY A 99 2.91 4.50 -0.85
C GLY A 99 4.11 3.70 -0.36
N LEU A 100 4.30 2.51 -0.93
CA LEU A 100 5.40 1.61 -0.60
C LEU A 100 6.34 1.43 -1.78
N ILE A 101 7.63 1.34 -1.50
CA ILE A 101 8.70 1.15 -2.47
C ILE A 101 9.44 -0.14 -2.16
N ASN A 102 9.83 -0.87 -3.19
CA ASN A 102 10.79 -1.96 -3.05
C ASN A 102 12.19 -1.38 -2.82
N ALA A 103 12.82 -1.76 -1.72
CA ALA A 103 14.12 -1.25 -1.28
C ALA A 103 15.31 -1.86 -2.04
N ASP A 104 15.06 -2.71 -3.04
CA ASP A 104 16.13 -3.22 -3.92
C ASP A 104 16.90 -2.05 -4.54
N GLU A 105 18.22 -2.13 -4.52
CA GLU A 105 19.10 -1.04 -4.95
C GLU A 105 18.87 -0.66 -6.43
N ASN A 106 18.67 -1.67 -7.28
CA ASN A 106 18.39 -1.45 -8.71
C ASN A 106 17.03 -0.77 -8.90
N VAL A 107 16.02 -1.18 -8.12
CA VAL A 107 14.70 -0.54 -8.15
C VAL A 107 14.79 0.91 -7.76
N VAL A 108 15.49 1.23 -6.68
CA VAL A 108 15.65 2.61 -6.21
C VAL A 108 16.37 3.48 -7.24
N GLU A 109 17.44 2.95 -7.86
CA GLU A 109 18.18 3.66 -8.90
C GLU A 109 17.36 3.92 -10.18
N HIS A 110 16.46 2.99 -10.55
CA HIS A 110 15.55 3.18 -11.68
C HIS A 110 14.37 4.12 -11.37
N LEU A 111 13.95 4.22 -10.10
CA LEU A 111 12.95 5.20 -9.68
C LEU A 111 13.51 6.62 -9.65
N GLU A 112 14.71 6.81 -9.11
CA GLU A 112 15.36 8.12 -8.98
C GLU A 112 16.87 7.97 -9.03
N ARG A 113 17.45 8.25 -10.20
CA ARG A 113 18.91 8.17 -10.42
C ARG A 113 19.66 9.15 -9.53
N ASN A 114 20.78 8.67 -8.95
CA ASN A 114 21.67 9.47 -8.10
C ASN A 114 20.94 10.10 -6.90
N LEU A 115 19.96 9.43 -6.33
CA LEU A 115 19.25 9.93 -5.14
C LEU A 115 20.23 10.27 -4.03
N SER A 116 20.18 11.52 -3.57
CA SER A 116 20.98 12.04 -2.46
C SER A 116 20.09 12.84 -1.51
N GLY A 117 20.10 12.47 -0.23
CA GLY A 117 19.23 13.09 0.76
C GLY A 117 17.76 12.68 0.59
N THR A 118 16.85 13.62 0.72
CA THR A 118 15.40 13.35 0.65
C THR A 118 14.89 13.53 -0.77
N SER A 119 14.24 12.52 -1.33
CA SER A 119 13.57 12.61 -2.62
C SER A 119 12.46 13.66 -2.61
N THR A 120 12.31 14.38 -3.71
CA THR A 120 11.22 15.33 -3.94
C THR A 120 9.92 14.60 -4.34
N PHE A 121 10.04 13.48 -5.05
CA PHE A 121 8.90 12.79 -5.65
C PHE A 121 8.43 11.56 -4.87
N TYR A 122 9.37 10.82 -4.28
CA TYR A 122 9.10 9.54 -3.62
C TYR A 122 9.27 9.63 -2.11
N PRO A 123 8.57 8.80 -1.32
CA PRO A 123 8.78 8.71 0.14
C PRO A 123 10.09 7.99 0.46
N LEU A 124 11.19 8.50 -0.10
CA LEU A 124 12.55 7.98 0.05
C LEU A 124 13.47 9.02 0.65
N ARG A 125 14.44 8.55 1.42
CA ARG A 125 15.57 9.31 1.91
C ARG A 125 16.83 8.45 1.84
N MET A 126 17.86 8.94 1.15
CA MET A 126 19.16 8.31 1.08
C MET A 126 20.11 8.92 2.11
N ASN A 127 20.75 8.11 2.92
CA ASN A 127 21.77 8.53 3.86
C ASN A 127 23.12 8.76 3.15
N LYS A 128 24.07 9.40 3.83
CA LYS A 128 25.42 9.65 3.29
C LYS A 128 26.20 8.36 2.97
N ASN A 129 25.91 7.27 3.66
CA ASN A 129 26.48 5.94 3.45
C ASN A 129 25.74 5.10 2.38
N ARG A 130 24.90 5.73 1.57
CA ARG A 130 24.08 5.08 0.53
C ARG A 130 23.10 4.01 1.03
N THR A 131 22.68 4.07 2.27
CA THR A 131 21.56 3.26 2.79
C THR A 131 20.28 4.08 2.84
N LEU A 132 19.13 3.40 2.73
CA LEU A 132 17.84 4.06 2.91
C LEU A 132 17.65 4.46 4.38
N GLY A 133 17.25 5.70 4.59
CA GLY A 133 16.95 6.23 5.93
C GLY A 133 15.64 5.68 6.48
N SER A 134 15.49 5.65 7.80
CA SER A 134 14.29 5.15 8.50
C SER A 134 12.99 5.89 8.16
N ALA A 135 13.09 7.10 7.60
CA ALA A 135 11.94 7.86 7.12
C ALA A 135 11.43 7.41 5.74
N SER A 136 12.12 6.45 5.09
CA SER A 136 11.70 5.90 3.80
C SER A 136 10.56 4.92 3.99
N LYS A 137 9.52 5.02 3.16
CA LYS A 137 8.46 4.01 3.08
C LYS A 137 8.88 2.89 2.11
N ALA A 138 9.96 2.20 2.46
CA ALA A 138 10.55 1.15 1.64
C ALA A 138 10.57 -0.18 2.39
N LEU A 139 10.27 -1.25 1.67
CA LEU A 139 10.31 -2.63 2.17
C LEU A 139 11.42 -3.39 1.47
N SER A 140 12.10 -4.29 2.18
CA SER A 140 12.98 -5.26 1.52
C SER A 140 12.22 -6.03 0.44
N LYS A 141 12.93 -6.56 -0.57
CA LYS A 141 12.33 -7.38 -1.63
C LYS A 141 11.44 -8.48 -1.03
N GLU A 142 11.93 -9.21 -0.04
CA GLU A 142 11.20 -10.27 0.66
C GLU A 142 9.89 -9.77 1.29
N ASN A 143 9.93 -8.64 2.01
CA ASN A 143 8.74 -8.07 2.64
C ASN A 143 7.76 -7.50 1.60
N PHE A 144 8.28 -6.98 0.48
CA PHE A 144 7.43 -6.54 -0.63
C PHE A 144 6.71 -7.72 -1.29
N ASP A 145 7.43 -8.82 -1.52
CA ASP A 145 6.87 -10.07 -2.02
C ASP A 145 5.83 -10.65 -1.05
N THR A 146 6.07 -10.54 0.26
CA THR A 146 5.09 -10.91 1.30
C THR A 146 3.78 -10.10 1.14
N VAL A 147 3.86 -8.80 0.94
CA VAL A 147 2.68 -7.94 0.70
C VAL A 147 1.91 -8.39 -0.54
N LEU A 148 2.60 -8.73 -1.63
CA LEU A 148 1.97 -9.17 -2.88
C LEU A 148 1.34 -10.57 -2.75
N ALA A 149 2.01 -11.49 -2.06
CA ALA A 149 1.48 -12.83 -1.78
C ALA A 149 0.24 -12.74 -0.86
N TYR A 150 0.32 -11.95 0.21
CA TYR A 150 -0.79 -11.71 1.12
C TYR A 150 -2.00 -11.10 0.42
N THR A 151 -1.77 -10.22 -0.55
CA THR A 151 -2.85 -9.65 -1.38
C THR A 151 -3.64 -10.75 -2.07
N LYS A 152 -2.99 -11.72 -2.71
CA LYS A 152 -3.65 -12.84 -3.40
C LYS A 152 -4.43 -13.74 -2.43
N GLU A 153 -3.86 -14.02 -1.26
CA GLU A 153 -4.55 -14.80 -0.23
C GLU A 153 -5.78 -14.06 0.31
N LYS A 154 -5.67 -12.75 0.53
CA LYS A 154 -6.78 -11.93 0.98
C LYS A 154 -7.90 -11.80 -0.07
N GLU A 155 -7.56 -11.70 -1.34
CA GLU A 155 -8.54 -11.74 -2.44
C GLU A 155 -9.29 -13.06 -2.46
N LYS A 156 -8.60 -14.18 -2.26
CA LYS A 156 -9.21 -15.51 -2.18
C LYS A 156 -10.14 -15.62 -0.97
N GLU A 157 -9.70 -15.19 0.22
CA GLU A 157 -10.53 -15.14 1.43
C GLU A 157 -11.83 -14.37 1.19
N LEU A 158 -11.72 -13.14 0.66
CA LEU A 158 -12.87 -12.28 0.37
C LEU A 158 -13.82 -12.91 -0.67
N LYS A 159 -13.27 -13.51 -1.71
CA LYS A 159 -14.03 -14.24 -2.71
C LYS A 159 -14.81 -15.39 -2.06
N ASP A 160 -14.16 -16.21 -1.23
CA ASP A 160 -14.79 -17.37 -0.59
C ASP A 160 -15.94 -16.95 0.33
N VAL A 161 -15.76 -15.88 1.13
CA VAL A 161 -16.82 -15.28 1.96
C VAL A 161 -18.02 -14.83 1.11
N MET A 162 -17.76 -14.16 -0.03
CA MET A 162 -18.83 -13.75 -0.95
C MET A 162 -19.58 -14.95 -1.55
N TYR A 163 -18.88 -16.01 -1.97
CA TYR A 163 -19.50 -17.21 -2.53
C TYR A 163 -20.29 -18.01 -1.50
N GLN A 164 -19.92 -17.93 -0.23
CA GLN A 164 -20.67 -18.54 0.88
C GLN A 164 -21.97 -17.79 1.20
N GLY A 165 -22.20 -16.62 0.57
CA GLY A 165 -23.39 -15.82 0.78
C GLY A 165 -23.43 -15.15 2.15
N GLU A 166 -22.27 -14.85 2.76
CA GLU A 166 -22.18 -14.11 4.01
C GLU A 166 -22.69 -12.68 3.82
N VAL A 167 -23.79 -12.35 4.48
CA VAL A 167 -24.49 -11.06 4.36
C VAL A 167 -24.71 -10.37 5.71
N ALA A 168 -24.10 -10.88 6.79
CA ALA A 168 -24.26 -10.30 8.12
C ALA A 168 -23.78 -8.83 8.15
N ALA A 169 -24.59 -7.96 8.76
CA ALA A 169 -24.24 -6.57 8.97
C ALA A 169 -23.22 -6.44 10.11
N LEU A 170 -21.95 -6.70 9.81
CA LEU A 170 -20.81 -6.63 10.75
C LEU A 170 -19.86 -5.50 10.36
N PRO A 171 -20.26 -4.23 10.50
CA PRO A 171 -19.41 -3.11 10.16
C PRO A 171 -18.16 -3.08 11.03
N TYR A 172 -17.05 -2.60 10.45
CA TYR A 172 -15.81 -2.44 11.21
C TYR A 172 -15.73 -1.07 11.88
N VAL A 173 -14.86 -0.97 12.90
CA VAL A 173 -14.31 0.28 13.40
C VAL A 173 -12.78 0.16 13.47
N LEU A 174 -12.11 1.13 12.88
CA LEU A 174 -10.67 1.32 12.93
C LEU A 174 -10.40 2.78 13.30
N ASP A 175 -9.91 3.02 14.51
CA ASP A 175 -9.85 4.35 15.12
C ASP A 175 -11.22 5.04 15.17
N GLU A 176 -11.30 6.20 14.50
CA GLU A 176 -12.53 7.00 14.38
C GLU A 176 -13.33 6.63 13.11
N MET A 177 -12.76 5.82 12.21
CA MET A 177 -13.42 5.41 10.96
C MET A 177 -14.26 4.16 11.16
N THR A 178 -15.45 4.18 10.61
CA THR A 178 -16.36 3.02 10.61
C THR A 178 -16.76 2.63 9.19
N GLY A 179 -17.15 1.37 9.00
CA GLY A 179 -17.75 0.92 7.75
C GLY A 179 -19.10 1.60 7.42
N CYS A 180 -19.67 2.32 8.39
CA CYS A 180 -20.94 3.03 8.25
C CYS A 180 -20.81 4.48 7.78
N ASP A 181 -19.62 5.11 7.84
CA ASP A 181 -19.45 6.56 7.65
C ASP A 181 -19.89 7.02 6.25
N TYR A 182 -19.61 6.23 5.22
CA TYR A 182 -19.97 6.51 3.82
C TYR A 182 -20.84 5.41 3.20
N CYS A 183 -21.56 4.66 4.04
CA CYS A 183 -22.39 3.54 3.59
C CYS A 183 -23.71 4.05 2.99
N GLY A 184 -23.92 3.80 1.71
CA GLY A 184 -25.17 4.15 1.02
C GLY A 184 -26.40 3.35 1.48
N CYS A 185 -26.21 2.27 2.25
CA CYS A 185 -27.28 1.43 2.79
C CYS A 185 -27.63 1.77 4.24
N ARG A 186 -27.09 2.82 4.83
CA ARG A 186 -27.25 3.15 6.25
C ARG A 186 -28.72 3.23 6.67
N ASP A 187 -29.55 3.86 5.82
CA ASP A 187 -30.95 4.13 6.13
C ASP A 187 -31.84 2.87 6.07
N ILE A 188 -31.38 1.81 5.42
CA ILE A 188 -32.13 0.55 5.23
C ILE A 188 -31.48 -0.64 5.94
N CYS A 189 -30.22 -0.53 6.38
CA CYS A 189 -29.46 -1.62 6.99
C CYS A 189 -30.02 -2.04 8.35
N GLY A 190 -30.59 -1.12 9.11
CA GLY A 190 -31.09 -1.38 10.47
C GLY A 190 -30.02 -1.60 11.53
N PHE A 191 -28.71 -1.46 11.21
CA PHE A 191 -27.64 -1.58 12.19
C PHE A 191 -27.70 -0.43 13.20
N ASP A 192 -27.89 -0.77 14.47
CA ASP A 192 -27.88 0.18 15.60
C ASP A 192 -27.24 -0.52 16.82
N GLN A 193 -26.15 0.03 17.35
CA GLN A 193 -25.45 -0.51 18.53
C GLN A 193 -26.32 -0.63 19.79
N ARG A 194 -27.46 0.05 19.84
CA ARG A 194 -28.43 -0.07 20.93
C ARG A 194 -29.28 -1.34 20.85
N ILE A 195 -29.24 -2.02 19.71
CA ILE A 195 -29.95 -3.29 19.49
C ILE A 195 -29.00 -4.43 19.86
N GLU A 196 -29.47 -5.36 20.67
CA GLU A 196 -28.73 -6.56 21.06
C GLU A 196 -28.28 -7.35 19.82
N GLY A 197 -27.01 -7.73 19.76
CA GLY A 197 -26.41 -8.43 18.62
C GLY A 197 -25.88 -7.52 17.50
N CYS A 198 -26.10 -6.20 17.56
CA CYS A 198 -25.51 -5.25 16.62
C CYS A 198 -24.22 -4.67 17.19
N GLU A 199 -23.08 -5.23 16.82
CA GLU A 199 -21.78 -4.81 17.31
C GLU A 199 -20.82 -4.47 16.16
N TYR A 200 -19.94 -3.49 16.39
CA TYR A 200 -18.83 -3.22 15.49
C TYR A 200 -17.72 -4.25 15.67
N ARG A 201 -17.20 -4.75 14.57
CA ARG A 201 -15.95 -5.51 14.55
C ARG A 201 -14.77 -4.53 14.73
N ARG A 202 -14.19 -4.52 15.95
CA ARG A 202 -13.04 -3.65 16.26
C ARG A 202 -11.78 -4.21 15.65
N LEU A 203 -11.16 -3.44 14.74
CA LEU A 203 -9.92 -3.81 14.07
C LEU A 203 -8.73 -3.34 14.90
N ARG A 204 -7.77 -4.26 15.13
CA ARG A 204 -6.53 -3.95 15.82
C ARG A 204 -5.61 -3.13 14.92
N LYS A 205 -4.95 -2.12 15.47
CA LYS A 205 -3.82 -1.44 14.82
C LYS A 205 -2.58 -2.31 14.84
N TYR A 206 -1.80 -2.16 13.78
CA TYR A 206 -0.53 -2.83 13.60
C TYR A 206 0.55 -1.81 13.25
N THR A 207 1.73 -1.97 13.83
CA THR A 207 2.95 -1.37 13.26
C THR A 207 3.27 -2.07 11.93
N LEU A 208 4.17 -1.49 11.14
CA LEU A 208 4.62 -2.12 9.89
C LEU A 208 5.18 -3.52 10.13
N GLU A 209 6.01 -3.66 11.15
CA GLU A 209 6.66 -4.93 11.53
C GLU A 209 5.63 -5.97 11.98
N GLU A 210 4.71 -5.61 12.88
CA GLU A 210 3.63 -6.51 13.33
C GLU A 210 2.76 -6.97 12.16
N ALA A 211 2.38 -6.05 11.26
CA ALA A 211 1.58 -6.40 10.09
C ALA A 211 2.30 -7.38 9.17
N LEU A 212 3.59 -7.14 8.88
CA LEU A 212 4.39 -8.05 8.05
C LEU A 212 4.55 -9.43 8.70
N ASN A 213 4.81 -9.49 10.01
CA ASN A 213 4.90 -10.76 10.73
C ASN A 213 3.57 -11.52 10.67
N SER A 214 2.45 -10.84 10.93
CA SER A 214 1.12 -11.46 10.84
C SER A 214 0.76 -11.91 9.41
N MET A 215 1.23 -11.20 8.37
CA MET A 215 1.09 -11.65 6.98
C MET A 215 1.92 -12.91 6.72
N LYS A 216 3.17 -12.94 7.18
CA LYS A 216 4.05 -14.12 7.05
C LYS A 216 3.49 -15.35 7.77
N GLU A 217 2.97 -15.18 8.98
CA GLU A 217 2.26 -16.24 9.72
C GLU A 217 1.09 -16.82 8.91
N ARG A 218 0.24 -15.95 8.39
CA ARG A 218 -0.92 -16.38 7.56
C ARG A 218 -0.53 -17.08 6.27
N LEU A 219 0.60 -16.71 5.69
CA LEU A 219 1.16 -17.36 4.50
C LEU A 219 1.95 -18.63 4.80
N GLY A 220 2.16 -18.98 6.10
CA GLY A 220 3.00 -20.11 6.49
C GLY A 220 4.48 -19.93 6.15
N ILE A 221 4.95 -18.68 6.04
CA ILE A 221 6.34 -18.33 5.70
C ILE A 221 7.22 -18.20 6.96
N LEU A 222 6.64 -17.85 8.12
CA LEU A 222 7.37 -17.86 9.37
C LEU A 222 7.58 -19.31 9.80
N GLU A 223 8.84 -19.74 9.82
CA GLU A 223 9.22 -20.92 10.59
C GLU A 223 8.85 -20.67 12.06
N GLU A 224 8.14 -21.61 12.68
CA GLU A 224 7.96 -21.61 14.13
C GLU A 224 9.36 -21.45 14.74
N LYS A 225 9.58 -20.35 15.49
CA LYS A 225 10.77 -20.23 16.32
C LYS A 225 10.71 -21.43 17.26
N GLY A 226 11.49 -22.45 16.95
CA GLY A 226 11.65 -23.60 17.81
C GLY A 226 11.88 -23.08 19.22
N GLU A 227 11.05 -23.52 20.15
CA GLU A 227 11.30 -23.37 21.58
C GLU A 227 12.75 -23.82 21.81
N ALA A 228 13.65 -22.86 22.00
CA ALA A 228 14.96 -23.14 22.53
C ALA A 228 14.70 -23.68 23.94
N GLY A 229 14.74 -24.99 24.04
CA GLY A 229 14.66 -25.72 25.31
C GLY A 229 15.65 -25.16 26.32
N GLU A 230 15.21 -25.22 27.54
CA GLU A 230 15.89 -24.94 28.78
C GLU A 230 17.37 -25.41 28.81
#